data_c4914b10b0c560d178d0892454eee4fe
#
_entry.id   c4914b10b0c560d178d0892454eee4fe
#
_cell.length_a   1.000
_cell.length_b   1.000
_cell.length_c   1.000
_cell.angle_alpha   90.00
_cell.angle_beta   90.00
_cell.angle_gamma   90.00
#
_symmetry.space_group_name_H-M   'P 1'
#
loop_
_entity.id
_entity.type
_entity.pdbx_description
1 polymer ?
#
loop_
_entity_poly.entity_id
_entity_poly.type
_entity_poly.pdbx_seq_one_letter_code
_entity_poly.pdbx_strand_id
1 'polypeptide(L)'
;FYLVKATWKLNRSRAPFTYGVCPKPEDVQIIADVDERTRKTAEALNEGLYPTCGYKVKVTSSEHSAIFSPLKAKVCRIDYPKELEEKLTQKVVGINEKFAAQMAEISKLTGHEFTGPMRAKVSKYKVGFKGAPYDCSSITEIFALEWGQNPEKKVAWD
;
A
#
# COMPACT_ATOMS: atom_id res chain seq x y z
N PHE A 1 0.12 -7.64 -11.65
CA PHE A 1 0.76 -7.09 -12.84
C PHE A 1 -0.14 -7.19 -14.08
N TYR A 2 -0.50 -8.39 -14.53
CA TYR A 2 -1.34 -8.60 -15.73
C TYR A 2 -2.71 -7.95 -15.62
N LEU A 3 -3.35 -8.01 -14.47
CA LEU A 3 -4.66 -7.40 -14.26
C LEU A 3 -4.60 -5.87 -14.41
N VAL A 4 -3.61 -5.22 -13.81
CA VAL A 4 -3.41 -3.77 -13.92
C VAL A 4 -3.17 -3.37 -15.36
N LYS A 5 -2.26 -4.07 -16.06
CA LYS A 5 -1.99 -3.84 -17.48
C LYS A 5 -3.23 -3.98 -18.36
N ALA A 6 -4.02 -5.05 -18.16
CA ALA A 6 -5.26 -5.28 -18.90
C ALA A 6 -6.30 -4.21 -18.64
N THR A 7 -6.50 -3.81 -17.39
CA THR A 7 -7.45 -2.77 -17.00
C THR A 7 -7.11 -1.43 -17.65
N TRP A 8 -5.84 -1.02 -17.62
CA TRP A 8 -5.41 0.23 -18.25
C TRP A 8 -5.47 0.18 -19.77
N LYS A 9 -5.12 -0.94 -20.39
CA LYS A 9 -5.29 -1.15 -21.83
C LYS A 9 -6.76 -1.00 -22.24
N LEU A 10 -7.68 -1.54 -21.46
CA LEU A 10 -9.11 -1.44 -21.71
C LEU A 10 -9.61 0.01 -21.58
N ASN A 11 -9.13 0.74 -20.58
CA ASN A 11 -9.55 2.13 -20.32
C ASN A 11 -8.87 3.17 -21.23
N ARG A 12 -7.76 2.82 -21.86
CA ARG A 12 -7.02 3.75 -22.76
C ARG A 12 -7.91 4.31 -23.86
N SER A 13 -8.80 3.49 -24.44
CA SER A 13 -9.71 3.94 -25.51
C SER A 13 -10.73 4.98 -25.04
N ARG A 14 -10.92 5.12 -23.72
CA ARG A 14 -11.83 6.09 -23.10
C ARG A 14 -11.12 7.37 -22.64
N ALA A 15 -9.79 7.39 -22.68
CA ALA A 15 -9.00 8.54 -22.30
C ALA A 15 -8.69 9.41 -23.53
N PRO A 16 -9.33 10.60 -23.68
CA PRO A 16 -9.30 11.36 -24.93
C PRO A 16 -7.91 11.83 -25.35
N PHE A 17 -6.98 11.92 -24.40
CA PHE A 17 -5.61 12.40 -24.63
C PHE A 17 -4.58 11.29 -24.90
N THR A 18 -4.95 10.01 -24.86
CA THR A 18 -4.01 8.89 -25.02
C THR A 18 -4.29 8.00 -26.23
N TYR A 19 -5.39 8.25 -26.94
CA TYR A 19 -5.81 7.36 -28.03
C TYR A 19 -4.95 7.56 -29.29
N GLY A 20 -4.14 6.54 -29.59
CA GLY A 20 -3.44 6.41 -30.87
C GLY A 20 -2.20 7.30 -31.06
N VAL A 21 -1.92 8.23 -30.14
CA VAL A 21 -0.77 9.15 -30.25
C VAL A 21 0.07 9.08 -28.98
N CYS A 22 1.38 8.97 -29.14
CA CYS A 22 2.28 9.13 -28.02
C CYS A 22 2.44 10.62 -27.70
N PRO A 23 2.10 11.08 -26.47
CA PRO A 23 2.48 12.41 -26.01
C PRO A 23 4.00 12.59 -26.09
N LYS A 24 4.46 13.84 -26.11
CA LYS A 24 5.89 14.09 -26.08
C LYS A 24 6.51 13.58 -24.76
N PRO A 25 7.74 13.04 -24.80
CA PRO A 25 8.38 12.49 -23.58
C PRO A 25 8.51 13.50 -22.42
N GLU A 26 8.60 14.79 -22.74
CA GLU A 26 8.64 15.89 -21.77
C GLU A 26 7.30 16.13 -21.08
N ASP A 27 6.19 15.73 -21.70
CA ASP A 27 4.83 15.92 -21.16
C ASP A 27 4.38 14.73 -20.29
N VAL A 28 5.15 13.63 -20.26
CA VAL A 28 4.80 12.41 -19.53
C VAL A 28 5.89 12.02 -18.55
N GLN A 29 5.56 11.97 -17.27
CA GLN A 29 6.43 11.41 -16.24
C GLN A 29 5.71 10.30 -15.51
N ILE A 30 6.28 9.10 -15.52
CA ILE A 30 5.81 7.95 -14.75
C ILE A 30 6.81 7.72 -13.63
N ILE A 31 6.38 7.94 -12.40
CA ILE A 31 7.24 7.89 -11.21
C ILE A 31 6.71 6.82 -10.27
N ALA A 32 7.57 5.93 -9.81
CA ALA A 32 7.27 4.91 -8.81
C ALA A 32 8.08 5.14 -7.54
N ASP A 33 7.56 4.69 -6.41
CA ASP A 33 8.32 4.56 -5.18
C ASP A 33 9.31 3.38 -5.27
N VAL A 34 10.20 3.26 -4.29
CA VAL A 34 11.27 2.25 -4.26
C VAL A 34 10.79 0.80 -4.14
N ASP A 35 9.59 0.58 -3.61
CA ASP A 35 9.02 -0.75 -3.44
C ASP A 35 8.80 -1.48 -4.76
N GLU A 36 9.12 -2.77 -4.81
CA GLU A 36 8.97 -3.59 -6.01
C GLU A 36 7.53 -3.57 -6.54
N ARG A 37 6.53 -3.70 -5.66
CA ARG A 37 5.11 -3.67 -6.05
C ARG A 37 4.71 -2.37 -6.75
N THR A 38 5.20 -1.22 -6.27
CA THR A 38 4.90 0.09 -6.86
C THR A 38 5.58 0.25 -8.22
N ARG A 39 6.83 -0.22 -8.36
CA ARG A 39 7.54 -0.25 -9.64
C ARG A 39 6.81 -1.12 -10.65
N LYS A 40 6.44 -2.35 -10.29
CA LYS A 40 5.69 -3.27 -11.16
C LYS A 40 4.32 -2.73 -11.55
N THR A 41 3.65 -2.03 -10.65
CA THR A 41 2.38 -1.35 -10.94
C THR A 41 2.58 -0.23 -11.95
N ALA A 42 3.62 0.59 -11.79
CA ALA A 42 3.93 1.68 -12.71
C ALA A 42 4.37 1.16 -14.10
N GLU A 43 5.12 0.07 -14.16
CA GLU A 43 5.48 -0.61 -15.42
C GLU A 43 4.22 -1.12 -16.13
N ALA A 44 3.32 -1.79 -15.41
CA ALA A 44 2.07 -2.30 -15.97
C ALA A 44 1.14 -1.16 -16.43
N LEU A 45 1.10 -0.05 -15.69
CA LEU A 45 0.39 1.17 -16.08
C LEU A 45 0.96 1.73 -17.39
N ASN A 46 2.28 1.87 -17.48
CA ASN A 46 2.97 2.36 -18.67
C ASN A 46 2.67 1.48 -19.90
N GLU A 47 2.82 0.16 -19.77
CA GLU A 47 2.52 -0.77 -20.85
C GLU A 47 1.03 -0.78 -21.25
N GLY A 48 0.11 -0.54 -20.31
CA GLY A 48 -1.31 -0.48 -20.58
C GLY A 48 -1.73 0.81 -21.28
N LEU A 49 -1.22 1.95 -20.84
CA LEU A 49 -1.55 3.27 -21.40
C LEU A 49 -0.74 3.59 -22.68
N TYR A 50 0.54 3.26 -22.68
CA TYR A 50 1.50 3.68 -23.70
C TYR A 50 2.32 2.51 -24.26
N PRO A 51 1.68 1.46 -24.81
CA PRO A 51 2.35 0.20 -25.16
C PRO A 51 3.49 0.33 -26.18
N THR A 52 3.46 1.40 -27.00
CA THR A 52 4.42 1.62 -28.09
C THR A 52 5.23 2.90 -27.95
N CYS A 53 5.03 3.67 -26.85
CA CYS A 53 5.62 5.00 -26.72
C CYS A 53 7.04 4.98 -26.12
N GLY A 54 7.48 3.86 -25.57
CA GLY A 54 8.84 3.68 -25.06
C GLY A 54 9.18 4.49 -23.79
N TYR A 55 8.17 4.95 -23.04
CA TYR A 55 8.41 5.68 -21.80
C TYR A 55 9.05 4.80 -20.75
N LYS A 56 9.90 5.39 -19.91
CA LYS A 56 10.57 4.71 -18.82
C LYS A 56 9.96 5.14 -17.49
N VAL A 57 9.76 4.17 -16.60
CA VAL A 57 9.40 4.45 -15.20
C VAL A 57 10.63 4.97 -14.47
N LYS A 58 10.50 6.14 -13.85
CA LYS A 58 11.50 6.70 -12.94
C LYS A 58 11.21 6.17 -11.53
N VAL A 59 12.21 5.66 -10.86
CA VAL A 59 12.09 5.22 -9.47
C VAL A 59 12.72 6.28 -8.58
N THR A 60 12.06 6.61 -7.46
CA THR A 60 12.62 7.54 -6.47
C THR A 60 13.87 6.95 -5.82
N SER A 61 14.79 7.80 -5.41
CA SER A 61 16.08 7.37 -4.85
C SER A 61 16.03 6.94 -3.40
N SER A 62 14.92 7.15 -2.69
CA SER A 62 14.79 6.81 -1.27
C SER A 62 13.34 6.61 -0.84
N GLU A 63 13.16 5.82 0.24
CA GLU A 63 11.88 5.65 0.95
C GLU A 63 11.34 6.95 1.58
N HIS A 64 12.13 8.01 1.62
CA HIS A 64 11.77 9.33 2.11
C HIS A 64 11.52 10.32 0.98
N SER A 65 10.94 9.85 -0.12
CA SER A 65 10.60 10.68 -1.25
C SER A 65 9.61 11.79 -0.86
N ALA A 66 9.89 13.02 -1.27
CA ALA A 66 8.98 14.15 -1.07
C ALA A 66 7.60 13.94 -1.74
N ILE A 67 7.57 13.16 -2.82
CA ILE A 67 6.35 12.86 -3.57
C ILE A 67 5.48 11.82 -2.84
N PHE A 68 6.09 10.69 -2.42
CA PHE A 68 5.34 9.55 -1.87
C PHE A 68 5.28 9.55 -0.34
N SER A 69 6.24 10.18 0.32
CA SER A 69 6.34 10.22 1.78
C SER A 69 6.66 11.64 2.29
N PRO A 70 5.84 12.66 1.99
CA PRO A 70 6.15 14.07 2.29
C PRO A 70 6.35 14.35 3.78
N LEU A 71 5.67 13.62 4.65
CA LEU A 71 5.85 13.74 6.10
C LEU A 71 7.20 13.18 6.56
N LYS A 72 7.61 12.02 6.04
CA LYS A 72 8.92 11.42 6.33
C LYS A 72 10.06 12.26 5.74
N ALA A 73 9.85 12.79 4.55
CA ALA A 73 10.79 13.70 3.88
C ALA A 73 10.86 15.10 4.53
N LYS A 74 10.02 15.36 5.55
CA LYS A 74 9.91 16.64 6.26
C LYS A 74 9.52 17.84 5.38
N VAL A 75 8.95 17.58 4.22
CA VAL A 75 8.44 18.61 3.31
C VAL A 75 7.12 19.18 3.82
N CYS A 76 6.28 18.31 4.37
CA CYS A 76 5.07 18.70 5.08
C CYS A 76 5.26 18.54 6.58
N ARG A 77 4.82 19.53 7.36
CA ARG A 77 4.77 19.45 8.82
C ARG A 77 3.33 19.43 9.26
N ILE A 78 2.98 18.49 10.11
CA ILE A 78 1.68 18.42 10.76
C ILE A 78 1.95 18.37 12.26
N ASP A 79 1.48 19.38 12.97
CA ASP A 79 1.53 19.38 14.43
C ASP A 79 0.24 18.72 14.93
N TYR A 80 0.36 17.47 15.36
CA TYR A 80 -0.77 16.75 15.95
C TYR A 80 -1.00 17.23 17.40
N PRO A 81 -2.25 17.51 17.79
CA PRO A 81 -2.59 17.80 19.19
C PRO A 81 -2.16 16.62 20.08
N LYS A 82 -1.63 16.92 21.29
CA LYS A 82 -1.19 15.89 22.24
C LYS A 82 -2.32 14.92 22.63
N GLU A 83 -3.55 15.43 22.68
CA GLU A 83 -4.75 14.67 23.03
C GLU A 83 -5.25 13.73 21.92
N LEU A 84 -4.68 13.84 20.72
CA LEU A 84 -5.13 13.04 19.57
C LEU A 84 -4.91 11.55 19.80
N GLU A 85 -3.79 11.15 20.40
CA GLU A 85 -3.47 9.76 20.69
C GLU A 85 -4.53 9.11 21.61
N GLU A 86 -4.90 9.83 22.68
CA GLU A 86 -5.92 9.37 23.61
C GLU A 86 -7.30 9.27 22.95
N LYS A 87 -7.72 10.34 22.25
CA LYS A 87 -9.00 10.36 21.52
C LYS A 87 -9.11 9.22 20.49
N LEU A 88 -8.04 8.95 19.77
CA LEU A 88 -8.03 7.83 18.80
C LEU A 88 -7.99 6.48 19.49
N THR A 89 -7.27 6.36 20.62
CA THR A 89 -7.24 5.11 21.40
C THR A 89 -8.63 4.78 21.96
N GLN A 90 -9.38 5.78 22.45
CA GLN A 90 -10.76 5.58 22.89
C GLN A 90 -11.68 5.06 21.78
N LYS A 91 -11.46 5.47 20.53
CA LYS A 91 -12.26 5.03 19.37
C LYS A 91 -12.02 3.57 18.98
N VAL A 92 -10.91 2.99 19.40
CA VAL A 92 -10.55 1.59 19.09
C VAL A 92 -10.72 0.64 20.29
N VAL A 93 -11.34 1.12 21.37
CA VAL A 93 -11.74 0.27 22.50
C VAL A 93 -12.72 -0.81 22.01
N GLY A 94 -12.52 -2.05 22.48
CA GLY A 94 -13.36 -3.20 22.08
C GLY A 94 -12.95 -3.89 20.76
N ILE A 95 -11.96 -3.35 20.03
CA ILE A 95 -11.51 -3.98 18.78
C ILE A 95 -10.85 -5.34 19.04
N ASN A 96 -10.11 -5.51 20.15
CA ASN A 96 -9.52 -6.79 20.50
C ASN A 96 -10.58 -7.88 20.68
N GLU A 97 -11.64 -7.59 21.40
CA GLU A 97 -12.74 -8.50 21.66
C GLU A 97 -13.50 -8.82 20.38
N LYS A 98 -13.74 -7.81 19.56
CA LYS A 98 -14.42 -7.96 18.26
C LYS A 98 -13.71 -8.93 17.31
N PHE A 99 -12.39 -8.94 17.31
CA PHE A 99 -11.58 -9.76 16.40
C PHE A 99 -10.83 -10.90 17.11
N ALA A 100 -11.19 -11.23 18.36
CA ALA A 100 -10.52 -12.26 19.14
C ALA A 100 -10.50 -13.64 18.45
N ALA A 101 -11.62 -14.05 17.86
CA ALA A 101 -11.72 -15.33 17.17
C ALA A 101 -10.81 -15.40 15.92
N GLN A 102 -10.79 -14.35 15.11
CA GLN A 102 -9.95 -14.27 13.93
C GLN A 102 -8.45 -14.24 14.29
N MET A 103 -8.09 -13.48 15.33
CA MET A 103 -6.71 -13.46 15.81
C MET A 103 -6.27 -14.82 16.34
N ALA A 104 -7.15 -15.56 17.05
CA ALA A 104 -6.84 -16.91 17.53
C ALA A 104 -6.64 -17.90 16.37
N GLU A 105 -7.44 -17.79 15.31
CA GLU A 105 -7.30 -18.62 14.12
C GLU A 105 -5.97 -18.33 13.39
N ILE A 106 -5.64 -17.06 13.17
CA ILE A 106 -4.36 -16.68 12.56
C ILE A 106 -3.17 -17.07 13.46
N SER A 107 -3.27 -16.91 14.78
CA SER A 107 -2.25 -17.40 15.71
C SER A 107 -2.00 -18.90 15.57
N LYS A 108 -3.07 -19.69 15.45
CA LYS A 108 -2.97 -21.15 15.25
C LYS A 108 -2.28 -21.50 13.93
N LEU A 109 -2.60 -20.78 12.87
CA LEU A 109 -2.00 -21.02 11.54
C LEU A 109 -0.54 -20.60 11.46
N THR A 110 -0.19 -19.50 12.12
CA THR A 110 1.15 -18.88 12.00
C THR A 110 2.11 -19.25 13.10
N GLY A 111 1.62 -19.81 14.20
CA GLY A 111 2.40 -19.98 15.44
C GLY A 111 2.75 -18.65 16.13
N HIS A 112 2.25 -17.50 15.65
CA HIS A 112 2.53 -16.18 16.20
C HIS A 112 1.45 -15.79 17.22
N GLU A 113 1.87 -15.40 18.42
CA GLU A 113 0.96 -14.91 19.47
C GLU A 113 0.74 -13.41 19.34
N PHE A 114 -0.51 -12.99 19.18
CA PHE A 114 -0.89 -11.58 19.13
C PHE A 114 -1.21 -11.05 20.51
N THR A 115 -0.44 -10.08 20.99
CA THR A 115 -0.56 -9.56 22.36
C THR A 115 -0.78 -8.05 22.41
N GLY A 116 -1.43 -7.61 23.47
CA GLY A 116 -1.63 -6.21 23.78
C GLY A 116 -2.87 -5.56 23.16
N PRO A 117 -3.41 -4.55 23.83
CA PRO A 117 -4.61 -3.84 23.37
C PRO A 117 -4.34 -2.98 22.17
N MET A 118 -5.36 -2.84 21.31
CA MET A 118 -5.35 -1.87 20.21
C MET A 118 -5.29 -0.46 20.79
N ARG A 119 -4.33 0.32 20.32
CA ARG A 119 -4.18 1.74 20.69
C ARG A 119 -3.54 2.55 19.58
N ALA A 120 -3.89 3.83 19.52
CA ALA A 120 -3.22 4.76 18.63
C ALA A 120 -1.78 5.03 19.07
N LYS A 121 -0.96 5.42 18.13
CA LYS A 121 0.38 5.97 18.35
C LYS A 121 0.54 7.19 17.48
N VAL A 122 0.66 8.34 18.11
CA VAL A 122 0.89 9.60 17.42
C VAL A 122 2.36 9.98 17.55
N SER A 123 2.98 10.28 16.45
CA SER A 123 4.36 10.80 16.39
C SER A 123 4.37 12.08 15.58
N LYS A 124 5.47 12.81 15.63
CA LYS A 124 5.64 14.07 14.89
C LYS A 124 5.28 14.00 13.39
N TYR A 125 5.40 12.81 12.79
CA TYR A 125 5.22 12.65 11.34
C TYR A 125 4.19 11.59 10.95
N LYS A 126 3.60 10.91 11.93
CA LYS A 126 2.73 9.76 11.64
C LYS A 126 1.71 9.55 12.74
N VAL A 127 0.48 9.32 12.33
CA VAL A 127 -0.55 8.67 13.13
C VAL A 127 -0.63 7.21 12.70
N GLY A 128 -0.59 6.30 13.64
CA GLY A 128 -0.68 4.87 13.40
C GLY A 128 -1.36 4.16 14.56
N PHE A 129 -1.40 2.85 14.50
CA PHE A 129 -1.92 1.99 15.54
C PHE A 129 -0.91 0.94 15.93
N LYS A 130 -1.09 0.32 17.09
CA LYS A 130 -0.30 -0.83 17.58
C LYS A 130 -1.18 -1.73 18.45
N GLY A 131 -0.75 -2.96 18.67
CA GLY A 131 -1.44 -3.98 19.46
C GLY A 131 -1.92 -5.13 18.59
N ALA A 132 -2.43 -6.18 19.24
CA ALA A 132 -2.75 -7.46 18.62
C ALA A 132 -3.54 -7.37 17.30
N PRO A 133 -4.65 -6.61 17.21
CA PRO A 133 -5.40 -6.50 15.95
C PRO A 133 -4.61 -5.84 14.80
N TYR A 134 -3.74 -4.87 15.10
CA TYR A 134 -2.91 -4.23 14.11
C TYR A 134 -1.84 -5.19 13.57
N ASP A 135 -1.16 -5.92 14.45
CA ASP A 135 -0.11 -6.87 14.09
C ASP A 135 -0.71 -8.05 13.30
N CYS A 136 -1.87 -8.56 13.72
CA CYS A 136 -2.62 -9.57 12.99
C CYS A 136 -3.02 -9.10 11.59
N SER A 137 -3.54 -7.87 11.46
CA SER A 137 -3.88 -7.28 10.17
C SER A 137 -2.66 -7.16 9.24
N SER A 138 -1.50 -6.82 9.79
CA SER A 138 -0.26 -6.70 8.99
C SER A 138 0.21 -8.04 8.44
N ILE A 139 0.07 -9.11 9.22
CA ILE A 139 0.39 -10.48 8.75
C ILE A 139 -0.62 -10.94 7.70
N THR A 140 -1.91 -10.73 7.92
CA THR A 140 -2.95 -11.13 6.95
C THR A 140 -2.87 -10.35 5.64
N GLU A 141 -2.37 -9.10 5.65
CA GLU A 141 -2.09 -8.34 4.43
C GLU A 141 -1.05 -9.04 3.55
N ILE A 142 0.01 -9.61 4.15
CA ILE A 142 1.04 -10.36 3.40
C ILE A 142 0.40 -11.53 2.66
N PHE A 143 -0.46 -12.31 3.34
CA PHE A 143 -1.15 -13.44 2.71
C PHE A 143 -2.08 -13.02 1.59
N ALA A 144 -2.83 -11.94 1.79
CA ALA A 144 -3.72 -11.41 0.76
C ALA A 144 -2.94 -10.95 -0.48
N LEU A 145 -1.74 -10.36 -0.30
CA LEU A 145 -0.87 -9.96 -1.40
C LEU A 145 -0.27 -11.16 -2.13
N GLU A 146 0.20 -12.20 -1.42
CA GLU A 146 0.72 -13.42 -2.02
C GLU A 146 -0.37 -14.17 -2.79
N TRP A 147 -1.55 -14.33 -2.20
CA TRP A 147 -2.69 -14.93 -2.87
C TRP A 147 -3.09 -14.15 -4.13
N GLY A 148 -3.10 -12.82 -4.06
CA GLY A 148 -3.42 -11.96 -5.20
C GLY A 148 -2.40 -12.06 -6.35
N GLN A 149 -1.13 -12.41 -6.04
CA GLN A 149 -0.12 -12.66 -7.07
C GLN A 149 -0.29 -14.00 -7.76
N ASN A 150 -0.65 -15.03 -7.04
CA ASN A 150 -0.82 -16.36 -7.55
C ASN A 150 -1.90 -17.12 -6.79
N PRO A 151 -3.18 -16.99 -7.19
CA PRO A 151 -4.30 -17.63 -6.50
C PRO A 151 -4.27 -19.17 -6.51
N GLU A 152 -3.53 -19.76 -7.45
CA GLU A 152 -3.39 -21.22 -7.56
C GLU A 152 -2.26 -21.78 -6.68
N LYS A 153 -1.37 -20.91 -6.23
CA LYS A 153 -0.29 -21.29 -5.33
C LYS A 153 -0.82 -21.28 -3.91
N LYS A 154 -0.67 -22.38 -3.21
CA LYS A 154 -0.93 -22.40 -1.78
C LYS A 154 -0.09 -21.33 -1.09
N VAL A 155 -0.72 -20.51 -0.26
CA VAL A 155 -0.04 -19.47 0.49
C VAL A 155 0.77 -20.13 1.60
N ALA A 156 2.02 -19.93 1.59
CA ALA A 156 3.15 -20.03 2.53
C ALA A 156 3.09 -20.94 3.79
N TRP A 157 2.14 -21.86 3.94
CA TRP A 157 1.96 -22.62 5.19
C TRP A 157 1.93 -24.14 5.03
N ASP A 158 2.38 -24.66 3.90
CA ASP A 158 2.56 -26.10 3.71
C ASP A 158 3.92 -26.56 4.19
#